data_74ddd4f26d38740e6c8b02c6bc8b8d06
#
_entry.id   74ddd4f26d38740e6c8b02c6bc8b8d06
#
_cell.length_a   1.000
_cell.length_b   1.000
_cell.length_c   1.000
_cell.angle_alpha   90.00
_cell.angle_beta   90.00
_cell.angle_gamma   90.00
#
_symmetry.space_group_name_H-M   'P 1'
#
loop_
_entity.id
_entity.type
_entity.pdbx_description
1 polymer ?
#
loop_
_entity_poly.entity_id
_entity_poly.type
_entity_poly.pdbx_seq_one_letter_code
_entity_poly.pdbx_strand_id
1 'polypeptide(L)'
;FQSTPPSTIITHPRRVSISCHSSPSNSNNDPLRVAFAGGGTGSNVYPALAIAEELKTANPTCQFLFLGTPNSVESAAISSAGYDFASVSSPPQNLVFFPQRLLKSLIQCLCHLRDFQPHVVVGTGGYVSFPACLAAKLRGGTNVVIHEPNSVPGFANSLLSLLADAIFVAFNSTLDSFPRNKCLVCGNPMRLSIRNLVSKVNAMSHFFPGWDSGDRVLVVLAGTFGANAVNIAILNLYYLMLRQDSGLYVIWQTGVEAFDEMDSLVKTHPRLYITP
;
A
#
# COMPACT_ATOMS: atom_id res chain seq x y z
N PHE A 1 47.16 -5.56 -11.93
CA PHE A 1 46.05 -4.74 -12.46
C PHE A 1 45.03 -4.57 -11.36
N GLN A 2 45.10 -3.44 -10.63
CA GLN A 2 44.12 -3.03 -9.66
C GLN A 2 42.99 -2.28 -10.40
N SER A 3 41.79 -2.84 -10.44
CA SER A 3 40.63 -2.17 -10.93
C SER A 3 39.98 -1.40 -9.79
N THR A 4 39.96 -0.07 -9.88
CA THR A 4 39.18 0.82 -9.01
C THR A 4 37.68 0.63 -9.24
N PRO A 5 36.87 0.58 -8.18
CA PRO A 5 35.42 0.49 -8.34
C PRO A 5 34.87 1.83 -8.86
N PRO A 6 33.79 1.80 -9.66
CA PRO A 6 33.18 3.02 -10.18
C PRO A 6 32.53 3.83 -9.04
N SER A 7 32.82 5.12 -9.02
CA SER A 7 32.25 6.10 -8.10
C SER A 7 30.73 6.17 -8.28
N THR A 8 30.00 5.76 -7.26
CA THR A 8 28.54 5.92 -7.18
C THR A 8 28.22 7.41 -7.05
N ILE A 9 27.71 8.02 -8.10
CA ILE A 9 27.18 9.37 -8.06
C ILE A 9 25.89 9.33 -7.25
N ILE A 10 25.95 9.78 -5.99
CA ILE A 10 24.78 10.04 -5.15
C ILE A 10 24.13 11.31 -5.70
N THR A 11 23.14 11.16 -6.56
CA THR A 11 22.26 12.25 -6.97
C THR A 11 21.30 12.55 -5.81
N HIS A 12 21.49 13.72 -5.17
CA HIS A 12 20.54 14.22 -4.19
C HIS A 12 19.13 14.32 -4.82
N PRO A 13 18.08 13.87 -4.13
CA PRO A 13 16.73 14.00 -4.65
C PRO A 13 16.39 15.48 -4.84
N ARG A 14 16.03 15.87 -6.06
CA ARG A 14 15.50 17.21 -6.34
C ARG A 14 14.25 17.40 -5.48
N ARG A 15 14.26 18.44 -4.66
CA ARG A 15 13.06 18.90 -3.97
C ARG A 15 12.01 19.27 -5.04
N VAL A 16 10.99 18.45 -5.20
CA VAL A 16 9.80 18.81 -5.94
C VAL A 16 9.00 19.74 -5.01
N SER A 17 9.05 21.03 -5.26
CA SER A 17 8.13 21.96 -4.61
C SER A 17 6.79 21.83 -5.30
N ILE A 18 5.84 21.15 -4.67
CA ILE A 18 4.44 21.19 -5.08
C ILE A 18 3.90 22.55 -4.67
N SER A 19 3.85 23.50 -5.57
CA SER A 19 3.16 24.75 -5.34
C SER A 19 1.66 24.48 -5.45
N CYS A 20 0.98 24.40 -4.33
CA CYS A 20 -0.46 24.47 -4.30
C CYS A 20 -0.87 25.90 -4.72
N HIS A 21 -1.28 26.08 -5.96
CA HIS A 21 -2.01 27.29 -6.35
C HIS A 21 -3.43 27.19 -5.78
N SER A 22 -3.56 27.42 -4.49
CA SER A 22 -4.83 27.79 -3.90
C SER A 22 -5.03 29.28 -4.21
N SER A 23 -6.13 29.60 -4.88
CA SER A 23 -6.62 30.99 -4.89
C SER A 23 -6.67 31.49 -3.46
N PRO A 24 -6.25 32.72 -3.16
CA PRO A 24 -6.22 33.23 -1.78
C PRO A 24 -7.65 33.46 -1.30
N SER A 25 -8.31 32.44 -0.75
CA SER A 25 -9.37 32.62 0.20
C SER A 25 -8.74 32.80 1.57
N ASN A 26 -8.79 34.01 2.04
CA ASN A 26 -8.27 34.46 3.32
C ASN A 26 -9.03 33.77 4.48
N SER A 27 -8.56 32.61 4.92
CA SER A 27 -8.84 32.07 6.26
C SER A 27 -7.76 31.04 6.64
N ASN A 28 -6.86 31.48 7.50
CA ASN A 28 -5.71 30.70 7.98
C ASN A 28 -6.07 29.52 8.91
N ASN A 29 -7.30 29.00 8.91
CA ASN A 29 -7.75 27.98 9.87
C ASN A 29 -8.58 26.82 9.28
N ASP A 30 -8.78 26.74 7.95
CA ASP A 30 -9.52 25.59 7.41
C ASP A 30 -8.64 24.32 7.48
N PRO A 31 -9.17 23.21 8.05
CA PRO A 31 -8.44 21.96 8.15
C PRO A 31 -8.16 21.40 6.75
N LEU A 32 -6.97 20.83 6.56
CA LEU A 32 -6.64 20.10 5.33
C LEU A 32 -7.58 18.90 5.18
N ARG A 33 -8.33 18.84 4.07
CA ARG A 33 -9.23 17.74 3.74
C ARG A 33 -8.61 16.88 2.64
N VAL A 34 -8.41 15.59 2.94
CA VAL A 34 -7.82 14.62 2.01
C VAL A 34 -8.77 13.45 1.82
N ALA A 35 -9.12 13.17 0.57
CA ALA A 35 -9.88 11.97 0.24
C ALA A 35 -8.94 10.89 -0.31
N PHE A 36 -9.08 9.68 0.21
CA PHE A 36 -8.35 8.51 -0.29
C PHE A 36 -9.28 7.64 -1.11
N ALA A 37 -8.81 7.14 -2.23
CA ALA A 37 -9.55 6.24 -3.08
C ALA A 37 -8.69 5.04 -3.46
N GLY A 38 -9.13 3.88 -3.04
CA GLY A 38 -8.46 2.62 -3.31
C GLY A 38 -9.38 1.47 -2.98
N GLY A 39 -9.20 0.33 -3.63
CA GLY A 39 -10.06 -0.79 -3.32
C GLY A 39 -9.74 -2.03 -4.15
N GLY A 40 -10.36 -3.15 -3.76
CA GLY A 40 -10.20 -4.44 -4.38
C GLY A 40 -9.20 -5.35 -3.67
N THR A 41 -8.18 -4.79 -3.01
CA THR A 41 -7.18 -5.58 -2.29
C THR A 41 -6.55 -4.80 -1.13
N GLY A 42 -6.08 -5.50 -0.10
CA GLY A 42 -5.34 -4.90 1.01
C GLY A 42 -4.12 -4.09 0.56
N SER A 43 -3.49 -4.46 -0.55
CA SER A 43 -2.34 -3.75 -1.13
C SER A 43 -2.64 -2.30 -1.51
N ASN A 44 -3.90 -1.93 -1.73
CA ASN A 44 -4.31 -0.57 -2.05
C ASN A 44 -4.74 0.22 -0.81
N VAL A 45 -5.28 -0.46 0.21
CA VAL A 45 -5.84 0.18 1.41
C VAL A 45 -4.77 0.50 2.45
N TYR A 46 -3.87 -0.44 2.73
CA TYR A 46 -2.85 -0.23 3.75
C TYR A 46 -1.90 0.93 3.44
N PRO A 47 -1.46 1.16 2.20
CA PRO A 47 -0.74 2.39 1.85
C PRO A 47 -1.55 3.67 2.11
N ALA A 48 -2.84 3.68 1.79
CA ALA A 48 -3.71 4.82 2.05
C ALA A 48 -3.84 5.11 3.56
N LEU A 49 -4.03 4.07 4.39
CA LEU A 49 -4.07 4.19 5.84
C LEU A 49 -2.73 4.71 6.40
N ALA A 50 -1.61 4.19 5.91
CA ALA A 50 -0.29 4.64 6.36
C ALA A 50 -0.03 6.11 6.04
N ILE A 51 -0.44 6.57 4.85
CA ILE A 51 -0.35 7.98 4.46
C ILE A 51 -1.25 8.84 5.35
N ALA A 52 -2.48 8.40 5.64
CA ALA A 52 -3.41 9.13 6.51
C ALA A 52 -2.87 9.24 7.95
N GLU A 53 -2.30 8.16 8.51
CA GLU A 53 -1.68 8.15 9.83
C GLU A 53 -0.52 9.17 9.92
N GLU A 54 0.35 9.21 8.92
CA GLU A 54 1.46 10.18 8.85
C GLU A 54 0.96 11.61 8.74
N LEU A 55 -0.02 11.85 7.86
CA LEU A 55 -0.62 13.18 7.71
C LEU A 55 -1.31 13.62 9.00
N LYS A 56 -1.99 12.72 9.71
CA LYS A 56 -2.64 13.01 11.00
C LYS A 56 -1.63 13.36 12.08
N THR A 57 -0.49 12.66 12.07
CA THR A 57 0.61 12.94 13.01
C THR A 57 1.25 14.32 12.71
N ALA A 58 1.47 14.63 11.44
CA ALA A 58 2.06 15.91 11.02
C ALA A 58 1.10 17.09 11.20
N ASN A 59 -0.20 16.87 11.00
CA ASN A 59 -1.24 17.88 11.17
C ASN A 59 -2.50 17.23 11.79
N PRO A 60 -2.67 17.33 13.12
CA PRO A 60 -3.81 16.75 13.84
C PRO A 60 -5.18 17.25 13.41
N THR A 61 -5.26 18.43 12.76
CA THR A 61 -6.54 19.00 12.29
C THR A 61 -7.00 18.43 10.94
N CYS A 62 -6.16 17.64 10.25
CA CYS A 62 -6.53 17.00 8.98
C CYS A 62 -7.79 16.17 9.10
N GLN A 63 -8.65 16.30 8.10
CA GLN A 63 -9.86 15.50 7.92
C GLN A 63 -9.66 14.54 6.76
N PHE A 64 -10.15 13.32 6.92
CA PHE A 64 -9.97 12.24 5.93
C PHE A 64 -11.31 11.62 5.57
N LEU A 65 -11.47 11.32 4.28
CA LEU A 65 -12.57 10.54 3.75
C LEU A 65 -12.00 9.40 2.90
N PHE A 66 -12.42 8.17 3.17
CA PHE A 66 -12.03 7.03 2.37
C PHE A 66 -13.16 6.59 1.45
N LEU A 67 -12.87 6.46 0.17
CA LEU A 67 -13.78 5.97 -0.86
C LEU A 67 -13.39 4.54 -1.23
N GLY A 68 -14.31 3.60 -1.10
CA GLY A 68 -14.05 2.18 -1.35
C GLY A 68 -15.30 1.37 -1.63
N THR A 69 -15.15 0.07 -1.85
CA THR A 69 -16.27 -0.84 -2.07
C THR A 69 -16.91 -1.24 -0.73
N PRO A 70 -18.25 -1.28 -0.65
CA PRO A 70 -18.92 -1.70 0.58
C PRO A 70 -18.70 -3.18 0.88
N ASN A 71 -18.79 -3.56 2.16
CA ASN A 71 -18.70 -4.94 2.64
C ASN A 71 -17.40 -5.65 2.18
N SER A 72 -16.30 -4.92 2.15
CA SER A 72 -15.00 -5.40 1.72
C SER A 72 -14.02 -5.40 2.89
N VAL A 73 -12.89 -6.06 2.71
CA VAL A 73 -11.78 -6.03 3.68
C VAL A 73 -11.33 -4.59 3.93
N GLU A 74 -11.38 -3.75 2.89
CA GLU A 74 -11.03 -2.33 2.98
C GLU A 74 -11.96 -1.57 3.93
N SER A 75 -13.29 -1.75 3.77
CA SER A 75 -14.26 -1.04 4.60
C SER A 75 -14.09 -1.40 6.09
N ALA A 76 -13.80 -2.67 6.39
CA ALA A 76 -13.54 -3.13 7.74
C ALA A 76 -12.24 -2.53 8.30
N ALA A 77 -11.15 -2.53 7.52
CA ALA A 77 -9.86 -1.99 7.93
C ALA A 77 -9.91 -0.47 8.19
N ILE A 78 -10.61 0.28 7.33
CA ILE A 78 -10.76 1.74 7.46
C ILE A 78 -11.61 2.08 8.69
N SER A 79 -12.75 1.40 8.87
CA SER A 79 -13.64 1.61 10.01
C SER A 79 -12.95 1.25 11.33
N SER A 80 -12.17 0.17 11.38
CA SER A 80 -11.41 -0.21 12.57
C SER A 80 -10.28 0.77 12.89
N ALA A 81 -9.78 1.50 11.89
CA ALA A 81 -8.81 2.58 12.06
C ALA A 81 -9.45 3.92 12.49
N GLY A 82 -10.79 3.99 12.59
CA GLY A 82 -11.53 5.17 13.03
C GLY A 82 -11.64 6.29 12.01
N TYR A 83 -11.54 5.97 10.70
CA TYR A 83 -11.72 6.94 9.63
C TYR A 83 -13.10 6.86 8.98
N ASP A 84 -13.57 7.99 8.44
CA ASP A 84 -14.82 8.08 7.70
C ASP A 84 -14.70 7.32 6.36
N PHE A 85 -15.74 6.51 6.08
CA PHE A 85 -15.81 5.69 4.88
C PHE A 85 -17.08 6.00 4.08
N ALA A 86 -16.92 6.24 2.78
CA ALA A 86 -18.00 6.40 1.83
C ALA A 86 -17.96 5.29 0.77
N SER A 87 -19.12 4.63 0.60
CA SER A 87 -19.21 3.50 -0.32
C SER A 87 -19.39 3.94 -1.77
N VAL A 88 -18.64 3.29 -2.66
CA VAL A 88 -18.75 3.44 -4.11
C VAL A 88 -19.08 2.08 -4.71
N SER A 89 -19.90 2.06 -5.76
CA SER A 89 -20.33 0.82 -6.41
C SER A 89 -19.13 -0.02 -6.85
N SER A 90 -19.18 -1.33 -6.54
CA SER A 90 -18.17 -2.30 -6.94
C SER A 90 -18.13 -2.48 -8.46
N PRO A 91 -17.00 -2.93 -9.04
CA PRO A 91 -16.94 -3.28 -10.45
C PRO A 91 -17.95 -4.40 -10.76
N PRO A 92 -18.53 -4.43 -11.98
CA PRO A 92 -19.44 -5.49 -12.36
C PRO A 92 -18.66 -6.78 -12.61
N GLN A 93 -19.29 -7.92 -12.32
CA GLN A 93 -18.74 -9.23 -12.69
C GLN A 93 -18.76 -9.46 -14.22
N ASN A 94 -19.73 -8.83 -14.91
CA ASN A 94 -19.87 -8.91 -16.36
C ASN A 94 -19.40 -7.60 -17.02
N LEU A 95 -18.45 -7.69 -17.94
CA LEU A 95 -17.85 -6.57 -18.66
C LEU A 95 -18.87 -5.74 -19.48
N VAL A 96 -19.97 -6.34 -19.92
CA VAL A 96 -21.03 -5.63 -20.65
C VAL A 96 -21.61 -4.47 -19.83
N PHE A 97 -21.72 -4.63 -18.50
CA PHE A 97 -22.22 -3.60 -17.60
C PHE A 97 -21.15 -2.65 -17.07
N PHE A 98 -19.91 -2.80 -17.52
CA PHE A 98 -18.79 -2.00 -17.02
C PHE A 98 -18.98 -0.49 -17.25
N PRO A 99 -19.38 0.02 -18.44
CA PRO A 99 -19.56 1.45 -18.65
C PRO A 99 -20.65 2.05 -17.75
N GLN A 100 -21.78 1.34 -17.61
CA GLN A 100 -22.89 1.79 -16.77
C GLN A 100 -22.48 1.84 -15.28
N ARG A 101 -21.74 0.83 -14.80
CA ARG A 101 -21.25 0.77 -13.43
C ARG A 101 -20.21 1.84 -13.16
N LEU A 102 -19.30 2.07 -14.13
CA LEU A 102 -18.29 3.12 -14.06
C LEU A 102 -18.95 4.50 -13.95
N LEU A 103 -19.97 4.77 -14.78
CA LEU A 103 -20.73 6.03 -14.72
C LEU A 103 -21.42 6.21 -13.36
N LYS A 104 -22.04 5.14 -12.83
CA LYS A 104 -22.64 5.17 -11.49
C LYS A 104 -21.60 5.48 -10.42
N SER A 105 -20.45 4.81 -10.45
CA SER A 105 -19.36 5.05 -9.52
C SER A 105 -18.80 6.48 -9.62
N LEU A 106 -18.70 7.02 -10.84
CA LEU A 106 -18.27 8.39 -11.07
C LEU A 106 -19.26 9.40 -10.45
N ILE A 107 -20.55 9.21 -10.65
CA ILE A 107 -21.60 10.07 -10.06
C ILE A 107 -21.55 10.00 -8.53
N GLN A 108 -21.42 8.81 -7.95
CA GLN A 108 -21.28 8.64 -6.49
C GLN A 108 -20.04 9.38 -5.97
N CYS A 109 -18.90 9.23 -6.64
CA CYS A 109 -17.68 9.96 -6.28
C CYS A 109 -17.85 11.47 -6.36
N LEU A 110 -18.53 11.98 -7.41
CA LEU A 110 -18.82 13.41 -7.55
C LEU A 110 -19.65 13.92 -6.38
N CYS A 111 -20.71 13.17 -5.95
CA CYS A 111 -21.52 13.52 -4.79
C CYS A 111 -20.67 13.56 -3.50
N HIS A 112 -19.94 12.49 -3.20
CA HIS A 112 -19.12 12.43 -1.98
C HIS A 112 -18.03 13.52 -1.95
N LEU A 113 -17.36 13.77 -3.08
CA LEU A 113 -16.34 14.82 -3.18
C LEU A 113 -16.95 16.24 -3.13
N ARG A 114 -18.20 16.42 -3.60
CA ARG A 114 -18.91 17.69 -3.45
C ARG A 114 -19.22 17.98 -1.98
N ASP A 115 -19.67 16.98 -1.24
CA ASP A 115 -20.05 17.15 0.17
C ASP A 115 -18.81 17.33 1.07
N PHE A 116 -17.77 16.55 0.83
CA PHE A 116 -16.53 16.61 1.63
C PHE A 116 -15.61 17.74 1.24
N GLN A 117 -15.62 18.19 -0.01
CA GLN A 117 -14.76 19.26 -0.58
C GLN A 117 -13.26 19.05 -0.29
N PRO A 118 -12.65 17.95 -0.74
CA PRO A 118 -11.25 17.70 -0.48
C PRO A 118 -10.33 18.70 -1.23
N HIS A 119 -9.21 19.05 -0.61
CA HIS A 119 -8.12 19.77 -1.25
C HIS A 119 -7.26 18.83 -2.10
N VAL A 120 -7.16 17.57 -1.68
CA VAL A 120 -6.38 16.53 -2.35
C VAL A 120 -7.17 15.23 -2.39
N VAL A 121 -7.14 14.56 -3.54
CA VAL A 121 -7.58 13.16 -3.70
C VAL A 121 -6.36 12.30 -3.97
N VAL A 122 -6.17 11.27 -3.15
CA VAL A 122 -5.07 10.31 -3.26
C VAL A 122 -5.62 8.99 -3.78
N GLY A 123 -5.23 8.63 -5.00
CA GLY A 123 -5.53 7.32 -5.58
C GLY A 123 -4.42 6.32 -5.27
N THR A 124 -4.75 5.20 -4.64
CA THR A 124 -3.79 4.13 -4.32
C THR A 124 -3.95 2.88 -5.20
N GLY A 125 -4.79 2.98 -6.22
CA GLY A 125 -5.04 1.89 -7.16
C GLY A 125 -6.38 1.18 -6.95
N GLY A 126 -6.65 0.21 -7.81
CA GLY A 126 -7.92 -0.51 -7.83
C GLY A 126 -9.03 0.24 -8.57
N TYR A 127 -10.22 -0.40 -8.65
CA TYR A 127 -11.34 0.11 -9.44
C TYR A 127 -11.81 1.49 -8.98
N VAL A 128 -11.97 1.71 -7.66
CA VAL A 128 -12.55 2.94 -7.10
C VAL A 128 -11.62 4.15 -7.31
N SER A 129 -10.32 3.93 -7.37
CA SER A 129 -9.33 4.99 -7.58
C SER A 129 -9.59 5.76 -8.88
N PHE A 130 -9.95 5.06 -9.96
CA PHE A 130 -10.18 5.69 -11.26
C PHE A 130 -11.37 6.66 -11.25
N PRO A 131 -12.61 6.26 -10.91
CA PRO A 131 -13.73 7.20 -10.89
C PRO A 131 -13.57 8.32 -9.85
N ALA A 132 -12.91 8.07 -8.72
CA ALA A 132 -12.70 9.09 -7.70
C ALA A 132 -11.72 10.19 -8.16
N CYS A 133 -10.57 9.81 -8.71
CA CYS A 133 -9.60 10.76 -9.26
C CYS A 133 -10.15 11.52 -10.48
N LEU A 134 -10.90 10.83 -11.35
CA LEU A 134 -11.57 11.47 -12.47
C LEU A 134 -12.62 12.47 -11.99
N ALA A 135 -13.45 12.13 -10.99
CA ALA A 135 -14.43 13.01 -10.39
C ALA A 135 -13.76 14.26 -9.79
N ALA A 136 -12.62 14.11 -9.12
CA ALA A 136 -11.85 15.22 -8.59
C ALA A 136 -11.41 16.20 -9.66
N LYS A 137 -10.91 15.69 -10.79
CA LYS A 137 -10.51 16.52 -11.95
C LYS A 137 -11.68 17.21 -12.64
N LEU A 138 -12.80 16.50 -12.81
CA LEU A 138 -14.03 17.07 -13.41
C LEU A 138 -14.61 18.19 -12.56
N ARG A 139 -14.54 18.05 -11.24
CA ARG A 139 -15.00 19.08 -10.31
C ARG A 139 -14.12 20.34 -10.35
N GLY A 140 -12.82 20.20 -10.59
CA GLY A 140 -11.85 21.30 -10.52
C GLY A 140 -11.47 21.69 -9.07
N GLY A 141 -10.38 22.43 -8.94
CA GLY A 141 -9.91 22.96 -7.65
C GLY A 141 -9.38 21.90 -6.65
N THR A 142 -9.27 20.65 -7.06
CA THR A 142 -8.77 19.54 -6.22
C THR A 142 -7.53 18.94 -6.87
N ASN A 143 -6.45 18.85 -6.10
CA ASN A 143 -5.24 18.17 -6.57
C ASN A 143 -5.43 16.65 -6.56
N VAL A 144 -4.97 15.98 -7.59
CA VAL A 144 -4.99 14.52 -7.71
C VAL A 144 -3.58 13.98 -7.59
N VAL A 145 -3.39 13.14 -6.61
CA VAL A 145 -2.13 12.45 -6.34
C VAL A 145 -2.36 10.95 -6.50
N ILE A 146 -1.46 10.23 -7.14
CA ILE A 146 -1.51 8.77 -7.17
C ILE A 146 -0.27 8.16 -6.50
N HIS A 147 -0.48 7.05 -5.84
CA HIS A 147 0.58 6.21 -5.28
C HIS A 147 0.57 4.85 -5.98
N GLU A 148 1.72 4.46 -6.54
CA GLU A 148 1.93 3.15 -7.16
C GLU A 148 2.88 2.31 -6.31
N PRO A 149 2.36 1.28 -5.62
CA PRO A 149 3.15 0.45 -4.73
C PRO A 149 3.97 -0.63 -5.44
N ASN A 150 3.67 -0.91 -6.72
CA ASN A 150 4.26 -2.01 -7.47
C ASN A 150 5.38 -1.56 -8.41
N SER A 151 6.27 -2.51 -8.75
CA SER A 151 7.32 -2.30 -9.76
C SER A 151 6.75 -2.21 -11.19
N VAL A 152 5.57 -2.80 -11.42
CA VAL A 152 4.80 -2.69 -12.65
C VAL A 152 3.49 -1.96 -12.32
N PRO A 153 3.19 -0.85 -13.00
CA PRO A 153 2.00 -0.06 -12.67
C PRO A 153 0.70 -0.82 -12.91
N GLY A 154 -0.24 -0.60 -12.02
CA GLY A 154 -1.62 -1.05 -12.24
C GLY A 154 -2.29 -0.25 -13.36
N PHE A 155 -3.21 -0.90 -14.09
CA PHE A 155 -3.91 -0.30 -15.23
C PHE A 155 -4.61 1.03 -14.87
N ALA A 156 -5.28 1.08 -13.73
CA ALA A 156 -5.95 2.30 -13.25
C ALA A 156 -4.95 3.46 -13.05
N ASN A 157 -3.81 3.19 -12.39
CA ASN A 157 -2.78 4.19 -12.15
C ASN A 157 -2.10 4.64 -13.44
N SER A 158 -1.94 3.74 -14.42
CA SER A 158 -1.41 4.09 -15.74
C SER A 158 -2.31 5.09 -16.46
N LEU A 159 -3.62 4.89 -16.45
CA LEU A 159 -4.57 5.85 -17.05
C LEU A 159 -4.61 7.17 -16.26
N LEU A 160 -4.62 7.10 -14.92
CA LEU A 160 -4.67 8.27 -14.05
C LEU A 160 -3.41 9.12 -14.11
N SER A 161 -2.27 8.56 -14.51
CA SER A 161 -0.99 9.27 -14.58
C SER A 161 -1.04 10.53 -15.46
N LEU A 162 -1.87 10.52 -16.49
CA LEU A 162 -2.07 11.66 -17.37
C LEU A 162 -2.80 12.80 -16.66
N LEU A 163 -3.72 12.47 -15.77
CA LEU A 163 -4.58 13.41 -15.03
C LEU A 163 -3.98 13.84 -13.69
N ALA A 164 -3.10 13.03 -13.10
CA ALA A 164 -2.50 13.30 -11.81
C ALA A 164 -1.59 14.54 -11.82
N ASP A 165 -1.59 15.28 -10.72
CA ASP A 165 -0.70 16.41 -10.49
C ASP A 165 0.66 15.94 -9.95
N ALA A 166 0.66 14.86 -9.15
CA ALA A 166 1.87 14.20 -8.67
C ALA A 166 1.69 12.68 -8.61
N ILE A 167 2.79 11.96 -8.76
CA ILE A 167 2.84 10.50 -8.77
C ILE A 167 3.93 10.03 -7.82
N PHE A 168 3.56 9.35 -6.77
CA PHE A 168 4.49 8.72 -5.84
C PHE A 168 4.66 7.25 -6.22
N VAL A 169 5.89 6.82 -6.47
CA VAL A 169 6.21 5.45 -6.86
C VAL A 169 7.13 4.78 -5.85
N ALA A 170 6.91 3.49 -5.63
CA ALA A 170 7.72 2.73 -4.70
C ALA A 170 9.11 2.37 -5.27
N PHE A 171 9.20 2.14 -6.58
CA PHE A 171 10.38 1.62 -7.25
C PHE A 171 10.88 2.51 -8.38
N ASN A 172 12.20 2.57 -8.56
CA ASN A 172 12.83 3.29 -9.68
C ASN A 172 12.42 2.73 -11.05
N SER A 173 12.21 1.41 -11.15
CA SER A 173 11.77 0.75 -12.38
C SER A 173 10.41 1.23 -12.88
N THR A 174 9.57 1.74 -11.99
CA THR A 174 8.23 2.23 -12.34
C THR A 174 8.27 3.61 -13.01
N LEU A 175 9.37 4.38 -12.84
CA LEU A 175 9.52 5.71 -13.43
C LEU A 175 9.37 5.75 -14.96
N ASP A 176 9.80 4.68 -15.64
CA ASP A 176 9.75 4.63 -17.10
C ASP A 176 8.33 4.45 -17.65
N SER A 177 7.40 4.06 -16.79
CA SER A 177 5.98 3.86 -17.14
C SER A 177 5.12 5.10 -16.92
N PHE A 178 5.68 6.16 -16.34
CA PHE A 178 4.94 7.38 -15.97
C PHE A 178 5.61 8.65 -16.48
N PRO A 179 4.89 9.79 -16.58
CA PRO A 179 5.48 11.09 -16.88
C PRO A 179 6.50 11.49 -15.80
N ARG A 180 7.79 11.40 -16.11
CA ARG A 180 8.90 11.59 -15.13
C ARG A 180 8.88 12.92 -14.39
N ASN A 181 8.37 13.98 -15.02
CA ASN A 181 8.27 15.31 -14.42
C ASN A 181 7.27 15.40 -13.26
N LYS A 182 6.36 14.43 -13.14
CA LYS A 182 5.37 14.34 -12.05
C LYS A 182 5.72 13.30 -11.00
N CYS A 183 6.75 12.47 -11.24
CA CYS A 183 7.07 11.32 -10.41
C CYS A 183 8.06 11.65 -9.30
N LEU A 184 7.81 11.08 -8.12
CA LEU A 184 8.73 11.04 -6.99
C LEU A 184 8.85 9.61 -6.48
N VAL A 185 10.09 9.10 -6.38
CA VAL A 185 10.36 7.79 -5.77
C VAL A 185 10.45 7.97 -4.26
N CYS A 186 9.55 7.35 -3.52
CA CYS A 186 9.46 7.50 -2.05
C CYS A 186 9.35 6.17 -1.30
N GLY A 187 9.28 5.03 -2.00
CA GLY A 187 9.03 3.73 -1.39
C GLY A 187 7.56 3.52 -1.04
N ASN A 188 7.27 2.39 -0.40
CA ASN A 188 5.94 2.09 0.11
C ASN A 188 5.77 2.69 1.52
N PRO A 189 4.64 3.36 1.79
CA PRO A 189 4.35 3.85 3.13
C PRO A 189 4.08 2.69 4.08
N MET A 190 4.59 2.81 5.30
CA MET A 190 4.38 1.84 6.38
C MET A 190 3.51 2.43 7.47
N ARG A 191 2.58 1.64 8.00
CA ARG A 191 1.74 2.04 9.12
C ARG A 191 2.58 2.35 10.36
N LEU A 192 2.17 3.34 11.15
CA LEU A 192 2.87 3.75 12.38
C LEU A 192 2.98 2.59 13.38
N SER A 193 1.98 1.71 13.44
CA SER A 193 2.00 0.52 14.30
C SER A 193 3.18 -0.42 14.04
N ILE A 194 3.67 -0.48 12.79
CA ILE A 194 4.82 -1.32 12.41
C ILE A 194 6.14 -0.65 12.80
N ARG A 195 6.16 0.69 12.97
CA ARG A 195 7.36 1.44 13.40
C ARG A 195 7.68 1.26 14.88
N ASN A 196 6.73 0.80 15.69
CA ASN A 196 6.96 0.46 17.08
C ASN A 196 7.84 -0.80 17.14
N LEU A 197 9.13 -0.58 17.14
CA LEU A 197 10.13 -1.64 17.12
C LEU A 197 10.03 -2.48 18.39
N VAL A 198 9.61 -3.71 18.23
CA VAL A 198 9.83 -4.77 19.23
C VAL A 198 11.27 -5.27 19.06
N SER A 199 12.02 -5.38 20.16
CA SER A 199 13.38 -5.89 20.06
C SER A 199 13.40 -7.32 19.49
N LYS A 200 14.43 -7.65 18.70
CA LYS A 200 14.62 -9.02 18.18
C LYS A 200 14.54 -10.06 19.31
N VAL A 201 15.12 -9.74 20.47
CA VAL A 201 15.11 -10.61 21.66
C VAL A 201 13.67 -10.94 22.09
N ASN A 202 12.83 -9.93 22.28
CA ASN A 202 11.45 -10.13 22.71
C ASN A 202 10.62 -10.88 21.66
N ALA A 203 10.79 -10.55 20.38
CA ALA A 203 10.10 -11.24 19.29
C ALA A 203 10.51 -12.72 19.23
N MET A 204 11.80 -13.00 19.25
CA MET A 204 12.32 -14.37 19.16
C MET A 204 11.95 -15.22 20.35
N SER A 205 11.98 -14.68 21.56
CA SER A 205 11.55 -15.39 22.77
C SER A 205 10.07 -15.79 22.71
N HIS A 206 9.24 -15.04 21.97
CA HIS A 206 7.83 -15.38 21.76
C HIS A 206 7.66 -16.56 20.79
N PHE A 207 8.38 -16.54 19.65
CA PHE A 207 8.25 -17.57 18.62
C PHE A 207 9.06 -18.83 18.92
N PHE A 208 10.24 -18.68 19.53
CA PHE A 208 11.20 -19.76 19.74
C PHE A 208 11.81 -19.68 21.14
N PRO A 209 11.14 -20.22 22.17
CA PRO A 209 11.73 -20.30 23.51
C PRO A 209 13.08 -21.05 23.48
N GLY A 210 14.12 -20.43 24.01
CA GLY A 210 15.47 -21.05 24.09
C GLY A 210 16.39 -20.76 22.87
N TRP A 211 16.02 -19.81 22.00
CA TRP A 211 16.91 -19.32 20.94
C TRP A 211 18.14 -18.58 21.51
N ASP A 212 19.24 -18.50 20.76
CA ASP A 212 20.44 -17.73 21.12
C ASP A 212 20.48 -16.39 20.36
N SER A 213 21.01 -15.36 20.98
CA SER A 213 21.17 -14.03 20.41
C SER A 213 22.01 -13.97 19.14
N GLY A 214 22.90 -14.93 18.93
CA GLY A 214 23.71 -15.11 17.73
C GLY A 214 22.98 -15.74 16.56
N ASP A 215 21.82 -16.34 16.79
CA ASP A 215 21.07 -17.05 15.76
C ASP A 215 20.47 -16.11 14.69
N ARG A 216 20.30 -16.68 13.51
CA ARG A 216 19.72 -16.00 12.34
C ARG A 216 18.25 -16.33 12.21
N VAL A 217 17.47 -15.36 11.72
CA VAL A 217 16.04 -15.54 11.47
C VAL A 217 15.73 -15.20 10.02
N LEU A 218 15.09 -16.12 9.34
CA LEU A 218 14.46 -15.90 8.04
C LEU A 218 12.97 -15.72 8.26
N VAL A 219 12.44 -14.56 7.90
CA VAL A 219 11.00 -14.31 7.87
C VAL A 219 10.53 -14.35 6.42
N VAL A 220 9.60 -15.25 6.13
CA VAL A 220 8.98 -15.41 4.81
C VAL A 220 7.54 -14.93 4.90
N LEU A 221 7.19 -13.99 4.04
CA LEU A 221 5.84 -13.42 3.97
C LEU A 221 5.24 -13.71 2.59
N ALA A 222 4.24 -14.58 2.53
CA ALA A 222 3.55 -14.93 1.28
C ALA A 222 2.34 -14.04 0.97
N GLY A 223 2.05 -13.05 1.82
CA GLY A 223 0.91 -12.15 1.66
C GLY A 223 -0.40 -12.72 2.20
N THR A 224 -1.46 -11.89 2.20
CA THR A 224 -2.74 -12.20 2.89
C THR A 224 -3.36 -13.52 2.43
N PHE A 225 -3.37 -13.80 1.14
CA PHE A 225 -3.99 -15.01 0.59
C PHE A 225 -3.00 -16.16 0.38
N GLY A 226 -1.71 -15.85 0.37
CA GLY A 226 -0.64 -16.81 0.09
C GLY A 226 -0.17 -16.78 -1.37
N ALA A 227 1.10 -16.46 -1.57
CA ALA A 227 1.74 -16.53 -2.88
C ALA A 227 2.25 -17.96 -3.12
N ASN A 228 1.55 -18.74 -3.95
CA ASN A 228 1.89 -20.15 -4.22
C ASN A 228 3.35 -20.34 -4.64
N ALA A 229 3.91 -19.46 -5.45
CA ALA A 229 5.31 -19.57 -5.87
C ALA A 229 6.29 -19.44 -4.69
N VAL A 230 6.00 -18.55 -3.72
CA VAL A 230 6.79 -18.40 -2.50
C VAL A 230 6.62 -19.64 -1.62
N ASN A 231 5.38 -20.08 -1.39
CA ASN A 231 5.09 -21.24 -0.55
C ASN A 231 5.75 -22.51 -1.10
N ILE A 232 5.65 -22.78 -2.40
CA ILE A 232 6.30 -23.93 -3.03
C ILE A 232 7.82 -23.85 -2.91
N ALA A 233 8.42 -22.68 -3.11
CA ALA A 233 9.85 -22.51 -2.98
C ALA A 233 10.33 -22.80 -1.56
N ILE A 234 9.63 -22.29 -0.55
CA ILE A 234 9.98 -22.53 0.85
C ILE A 234 9.72 -23.98 1.24
N LEU A 235 8.61 -24.58 0.82
CA LEU A 235 8.31 -25.98 1.08
C LEU A 235 9.43 -26.90 0.58
N ASN A 236 10.02 -26.60 -0.57
CA ASN A 236 11.13 -27.39 -1.14
C ASN A 236 12.48 -27.13 -0.43
N LEU A 237 12.67 -25.98 0.19
CA LEU A 237 13.98 -25.55 0.67
C LEU A 237 14.12 -25.56 2.19
N TYR A 238 13.02 -25.36 2.98
CA TYR A 238 13.11 -25.13 4.41
C TYR A 238 13.87 -26.21 5.18
N TYR A 239 13.63 -27.49 4.85
CA TYR A 239 14.26 -28.60 5.55
C TYR A 239 15.77 -28.64 5.29
N LEU A 240 16.18 -28.42 4.04
CA LEU A 240 17.57 -28.36 3.67
C LEU A 240 18.29 -27.18 4.36
N MET A 241 17.64 -26.00 4.36
CA MET A 241 18.18 -24.81 5.01
C MET A 241 18.36 -25.01 6.52
N LEU A 242 17.36 -25.56 7.22
CA LEU A 242 17.44 -25.85 8.65
C LEU A 242 18.47 -26.93 8.99
N ARG A 243 18.72 -27.86 8.07
CA ARG A 243 19.72 -28.92 8.23
C ARG A 243 21.15 -28.40 8.01
N GLN A 244 21.34 -27.53 7.04
CA GLN A 244 22.66 -26.97 6.73
C GLN A 244 23.11 -25.93 7.75
N ASP A 245 22.18 -25.20 8.34
CA ASP A 245 22.45 -24.13 9.27
C ASP A 245 21.76 -24.39 10.62
N SER A 246 22.54 -24.77 11.61
CA SER A 246 22.05 -25.04 12.96
C SER A 246 21.57 -23.80 13.71
N GLY A 247 22.05 -22.61 13.35
CA GLY A 247 21.66 -21.32 13.92
C GLY A 247 20.55 -20.60 13.13
N LEU A 248 19.93 -21.26 12.14
CA LEU A 248 18.84 -20.66 11.36
C LEU A 248 17.48 -21.02 11.98
N TYR A 249 16.65 -19.99 12.16
CA TYR A 249 15.23 -20.09 12.51
C TYR A 249 14.39 -19.55 11.36
N VAL A 250 13.23 -20.15 11.11
CA VAL A 250 12.34 -19.74 10.01
C VAL A 250 10.97 -19.43 10.58
N ILE A 251 10.48 -18.22 10.29
CA ILE A 251 9.08 -17.82 10.50
C ILE A 251 8.47 -17.72 9.10
N TRP A 252 7.46 -18.53 8.85
CA TRP A 252 6.83 -18.60 7.54
C TRP A 252 5.34 -18.31 7.62
N GLN A 253 4.94 -17.13 7.12
CA GLN A 253 3.56 -16.77 6.92
C GLN A 253 3.14 -17.22 5.51
N THR A 254 2.21 -18.16 5.46
CA THR A 254 1.78 -18.84 4.23
C THR A 254 0.65 -18.13 3.50
N GLY A 255 -0.10 -17.29 4.21
CA GLY A 255 -1.39 -16.76 3.77
C GLY A 255 -2.56 -17.67 4.17
N VAL A 256 -3.70 -17.03 4.46
CA VAL A 256 -4.87 -17.71 5.04
C VAL A 256 -5.43 -18.83 4.17
N GLU A 257 -5.36 -18.71 2.84
CA GLU A 257 -5.90 -19.73 1.91
C GLU A 257 -4.96 -20.93 1.75
N ALA A 258 -3.65 -20.74 1.93
CA ALA A 258 -2.67 -21.80 1.73
C ALA A 258 -2.22 -22.46 3.04
N PHE A 259 -2.64 -21.96 4.20
CA PHE A 259 -2.13 -22.40 5.48
C PHE A 259 -2.36 -23.88 5.74
N ASP A 260 -3.58 -24.35 5.63
CA ASP A 260 -3.94 -25.74 5.94
C ASP A 260 -3.20 -26.75 5.04
N GLU A 261 -3.03 -26.42 3.76
CA GLU A 261 -2.26 -27.22 2.81
C GLU A 261 -0.78 -27.26 3.21
N MET A 262 -0.17 -26.09 3.44
CA MET A 262 1.25 -26.00 3.77
C MET A 262 1.55 -26.68 5.13
N ASP A 263 0.72 -26.47 6.15
CA ASP A 263 0.87 -27.08 7.46
C ASP A 263 0.82 -28.61 7.39
N SER A 264 -0.06 -29.17 6.53
CA SER A 264 -0.16 -30.61 6.32
C SER A 264 1.06 -31.24 5.63
N LEU A 265 1.79 -30.46 4.81
CA LEU A 265 2.96 -30.92 4.05
C LEU A 265 4.28 -30.72 4.82
N VAL A 266 4.28 -29.86 5.80
CA VAL A 266 5.49 -29.48 6.57
C VAL A 266 5.71 -30.43 7.74
N LYS A 267 6.96 -30.92 7.89
CA LYS A 267 7.35 -31.65 9.11
C LYS A 267 7.63 -30.67 10.23
N THR A 268 7.04 -30.94 11.38
CA THR A 268 7.29 -30.16 12.60
C THR A 268 8.79 -30.08 12.90
N HIS A 269 9.29 -28.87 13.12
CA HIS A 269 10.70 -28.64 13.45
C HIS A 269 10.81 -27.54 14.52
N PRO A 270 11.66 -27.69 15.57
CA PRO A 270 11.75 -26.74 16.69
C PRO A 270 12.21 -25.33 16.25
N ARG A 271 12.81 -25.20 15.08
CA ARG A 271 13.28 -23.94 14.50
C ARG A 271 12.43 -23.43 13.33
N LEU A 272 11.24 -24.01 13.15
CA LEU A 272 10.27 -23.57 12.14
C LEU A 272 8.96 -23.18 12.82
N TYR A 273 8.50 -21.97 12.56
CA TYR A 273 7.17 -21.48 12.94
C TYR A 273 6.39 -21.15 11.67
N ILE A 274 5.24 -21.79 11.51
CA ILE A 274 4.34 -21.57 10.37
C ILE A 274 3.05 -20.90 10.85
N THR A 275 2.51 -19.97 10.06
CA THR A 275 1.32 -19.19 10.42
C THR A 275 0.55 -18.79 9.16
N PRO A 276 -0.80 -18.62 9.23
CA PRO A 276 -1.62 -18.16 8.12
C PRO A 276 -1.35 -16.71 7.68
#